data_a168526c08a5dc0dad3fb3d7ce87655c
#
_entry.id   a168526c08a5dc0dad3fb3d7ce87655c
#
_cell.length_a   1.000
_cell.length_b   1.000
_cell.length_c   1.000
_cell.angle_alpha   90.00
_cell.angle_beta   90.00
_cell.angle_gamma   90.00
#
_symmetry.space_group_name_H-M   'P 1'
#
loop_
_entity.id
_entity.type
_entity.pdbx_description
1 polymer ?
#
loop_
_entity_poly.entity_id
_entity_poly.type
_entity_poly.pdbx_seq_one_letter_code
_entity_poly.pdbx_strand_id
1 'polypeptide(L)'
;SDSIRHILSAVCAVVYFSAFAACLLKSEKLKKISSLIWGVGTAINGLIVVSNWAVNGYMPFVSMYQVLTFLGVTYSFVYVYISRRYRSEFLGPYFILFQAIIMTGVFFMGKTASAWTFPPALQSVYFIPHVLSYMISYTLVAVAALICIISFFLKGENKLRHEKAVYHLVITGFPFMVLGMFLGALWANACWGNFWSWDLKE
;
A
#
# COMPACT_ATOMS: atom_id res chain seq x y z
N SER A 1 19.60 -13.59 2.54
CA SER A 1 20.52 -12.49 2.89
C SER A 1 19.85 -11.16 2.48
N ASP A 2 20.29 -10.04 3.08
CA ASP A 2 19.77 -8.69 2.82
C ASP A 2 19.95 -8.29 1.36
N SER A 3 21.07 -8.71 0.75
CA SER A 3 21.34 -8.47 -0.67
C SER A 3 20.28 -9.10 -1.58
N ILE A 4 19.77 -10.29 -1.25
CA ILE A 4 18.74 -10.95 -2.04
C ILE A 4 17.43 -10.14 -1.94
N ARG A 5 17.03 -9.69 -0.76
CA ARG A 5 15.80 -8.89 -0.58
C ARG A 5 15.90 -7.54 -1.28
N HIS A 6 17.07 -6.93 -1.29
CA HIS A 6 17.33 -5.70 -2.02
C HIS A 6 17.20 -5.90 -3.54
N ILE A 7 17.78 -6.97 -4.10
CA ILE A 7 17.61 -7.33 -5.51
C ILE A 7 16.15 -7.62 -5.84
N LEU A 8 15.46 -8.37 -4.97
CA LEU A 8 14.04 -8.67 -5.16
C LEU A 8 13.17 -7.40 -5.16
N SER A 9 13.51 -6.37 -4.38
CA SER A 9 12.77 -5.10 -4.40
C SER A 9 12.96 -4.36 -5.73
N ALA A 10 14.16 -4.37 -6.31
CA ALA A 10 14.41 -3.82 -7.64
C ALA A 10 13.63 -4.57 -8.73
N VAL A 11 13.71 -5.90 -8.71
CA VAL A 11 12.96 -6.76 -9.64
C VAL A 11 11.46 -6.49 -9.53
N CYS A 12 10.94 -6.39 -8.31
CA CYS A 12 9.54 -6.11 -8.05
C CYS A 12 9.11 -4.74 -8.62
N ALA A 13 9.92 -3.70 -8.45
CA ALA A 13 9.67 -2.39 -9.04
C ALA A 13 9.60 -2.45 -10.57
N VAL A 14 10.57 -3.10 -11.21
CA VAL A 14 10.58 -3.29 -12.67
C VAL A 14 9.35 -4.06 -13.15
N VAL A 15 8.96 -5.12 -12.44
CA VAL A 15 7.77 -5.92 -12.77
C VAL A 15 6.51 -5.06 -12.68
N TYR A 16 6.34 -4.24 -11.65
CA TYR A 16 5.19 -3.35 -11.53
C TYR A 16 5.19 -2.25 -12.60
N PHE A 17 6.33 -1.65 -12.95
CA PHE A 17 6.39 -0.69 -14.05
C PHE A 17 6.07 -1.35 -15.40
N SER A 18 6.52 -2.58 -15.63
CA SER A 18 6.18 -3.34 -16.84
C SER A 18 4.68 -3.65 -16.91
N ALA A 19 4.06 -4.02 -15.78
CA ALA A 19 2.62 -4.23 -15.69
C ALA A 19 1.85 -2.93 -15.97
N PHE A 20 2.31 -1.81 -15.40
CA PHE A 20 1.71 -0.49 -15.63
C PHE A 20 1.79 -0.10 -17.10
N ALA A 21 2.96 -0.21 -17.74
CA ALA A 21 3.14 0.09 -19.15
C ALA A 21 2.24 -0.77 -20.05
N ALA A 22 2.16 -2.08 -19.77
CA ALA A 22 1.28 -3.00 -20.50
C ALA A 22 -0.21 -2.65 -20.32
N CYS A 23 -0.59 -2.14 -19.16
CA CYS A 23 -1.97 -1.74 -18.85
C CYS A 23 -2.42 -0.49 -19.64
N LEU A 24 -1.49 0.40 -19.99
CA LEU A 24 -1.79 1.61 -20.79
C LEU A 24 -2.07 1.31 -22.27
N LEU A 25 -1.68 0.13 -22.73
CA LEU A 25 -1.91 -0.29 -24.12
C LEU A 25 -3.35 -0.77 -24.30
N LYS A 26 -4.00 -0.35 -25.38
CA LYS A 26 -5.44 -0.59 -25.63
C LYS A 26 -5.81 -2.03 -26.02
N SER A 27 -4.84 -2.95 -26.11
CA SER A 27 -5.07 -4.34 -26.53
C SER A 27 -5.57 -5.21 -25.36
N GLU A 28 -6.65 -5.95 -25.56
CA GLU A 28 -7.19 -6.90 -24.59
C GLU A 28 -6.20 -8.00 -24.20
N LYS A 29 -5.37 -8.45 -25.16
CA LYS A 29 -4.29 -9.41 -24.87
C LYS A 29 -3.27 -8.80 -23.90
N LEU A 30 -2.89 -7.54 -24.10
CA LEU A 30 -1.92 -6.84 -23.26
C LEU A 30 -2.48 -6.54 -21.86
N LYS A 31 -3.77 -6.28 -21.72
CA LYS A 31 -4.41 -6.16 -20.41
C LYS A 31 -4.36 -7.47 -19.62
N LYS A 32 -4.59 -8.62 -20.25
CA LYS A 32 -4.45 -9.94 -19.60
C LYS A 32 -3.00 -10.20 -19.21
N ILE A 33 -2.04 -9.87 -20.06
CA ILE A 33 -0.61 -9.98 -19.77
C ILE A 33 -0.24 -9.05 -18.60
N SER A 34 -0.71 -7.81 -18.59
CA SER A 34 -0.52 -6.87 -17.49
C SER A 34 -1.02 -7.44 -16.15
N SER A 35 -2.21 -8.03 -16.12
CA SER A 35 -2.76 -8.67 -14.92
C SER A 35 -1.89 -9.83 -14.44
N LEU A 36 -1.35 -10.64 -15.34
CA LEU A 36 -0.43 -11.72 -15.00
C LEU A 36 0.89 -11.19 -14.42
N ILE A 37 1.51 -10.20 -15.10
CA ILE A 37 2.74 -9.57 -14.64
C ILE A 37 2.54 -8.92 -13.27
N TRP A 38 1.42 -8.21 -13.07
CA TRP A 38 1.04 -7.65 -11.78
C TRP A 38 0.91 -8.72 -10.69
N GLY A 39 0.27 -9.87 -11.00
CA GLY A 39 0.17 -11.00 -10.08
C GLY A 39 1.54 -11.55 -9.67
N VAL A 40 2.48 -11.67 -10.62
CA VAL A 40 3.87 -12.06 -10.34
C VAL A 40 4.55 -11.01 -9.43
N GLY A 41 4.41 -9.72 -9.71
CA GLY A 41 4.94 -8.66 -8.87
C GLY A 41 4.38 -8.72 -7.43
N THR A 42 3.08 -8.96 -7.30
CA THR A 42 2.43 -9.13 -5.99
C THR A 42 2.96 -10.35 -5.23
N ALA A 43 3.19 -11.47 -5.92
CA ALA A 43 3.77 -12.66 -5.32
C ALA A 43 5.21 -12.42 -4.84
N ILE A 44 6.05 -11.76 -5.64
CA ILE A 44 7.41 -11.38 -5.25
C ILE A 44 7.39 -10.46 -4.02
N ASN A 45 6.53 -9.44 -4.03
CA ASN A 45 6.39 -8.53 -2.89
C ASN A 45 5.91 -9.26 -1.63
N GLY A 46 4.94 -10.16 -1.76
CA GLY A 46 4.48 -11.02 -0.68
C GLY A 46 5.60 -11.90 -0.10
N LEU A 47 6.46 -12.47 -0.96
CA LEU A 47 7.63 -13.23 -0.53
C LEU A 47 8.63 -12.37 0.26
N ILE A 48 8.84 -11.09 -0.12
CA ILE A 48 9.67 -10.16 0.65
C ILE A 48 9.07 -9.95 2.05
N VAL A 49 7.76 -9.70 2.15
CA VAL A 49 7.07 -9.50 3.44
C VAL A 49 7.19 -10.75 4.32
N VAL A 50 6.89 -11.93 3.78
CA VAL A 50 6.97 -13.20 4.52
C VAL A 50 8.40 -13.49 4.95
N SER A 51 9.40 -13.23 4.10
CA SER A 51 10.80 -13.42 4.45
C SER A 51 11.25 -12.47 5.56
N ASN A 52 10.78 -11.22 5.57
CA ASN A 52 11.02 -10.27 6.65
C ASN A 52 10.40 -10.75 7.97
N TRP A 53 9.18 -11.26 7.92
CA TRP A 53 8.51 -11.82 9.09
C TRP A 53 9.24 -13.04 9.64
N ALA A 54 9.58 -14.00 8.78
CA ALA A 54 10.24 -15.23 9.18
C ALA A 54 11.64 -14.98 9.80
N VAL A 55 12.39 -14.02 9.27
CA VAL A 55 13.74 -13.70 9.78
C VAL A 55 13.70 -12.94 11.11
N ASN A 56 12.73 -12.05 11.29
CA ASN A 56 12.66 -11.19 12.47
C ASN A 56 11.81 -11.81 13.62
N GLY A 57 10.95 -12.79 13.33
CA GLY A 57 10.07 -13.44 14.33
C GLY A 57 8.88 -12.55 14.76
N TYR A 58 8.72 -11.36 14.20
CA TYR A 58 7.61 -10.44 14.49
C TYR A 58 7.04 -9.84 13.20
N MET A 59 5.83 -9.27 13.29
CA MET A 59 5.19 -8.63 12.14
C MET A 59 6.04 -7.47 11.58
N PRO A 60 6.21 -7.35 10.25
CA PRO A 60 7.19 -6.44 9.64
C PRO A 60 6.68 -5.00 9.60
N PHE A 61 6.59 -4.33 10.75
CA PHE A 61 6.16 -2.93 10.91
C PHE A 61 7.14 -2.05 11.70
N VAL A 62 8.35 -2.55 11.97
CA VAL A 62 9.34 -1.84 12.80
C VAL A 62 10.13 -0.81 11.99
N SER A 63 10.47 -1.13 10.76
CA SER A 63 11.24 -0.23 9.88
C SER A 63 10.39 0.28 8.72
N MET A 64 10.73 1.46 8.20
CA MET A 64 10.07 2.03 7.02
C MET A 64 10.14 1.08 5.81
N TYR A 65 11.25 0.36 5.65
CA TYR A 65 11.40 -0.69 4.64
C TYR A 65 10.30 -1.76 4.77
N GLN A 66 10.08 -2.26 5.99
CA GLN A 66 9.07 -3.28 6.27
C GLN A 66 7.65 -2.74 6.03
N VAL A 67 7.38 -1.53 6.53
CA VAL A 67 6.08 -0.86 6.35
C VAL A 67 5.75 -0.64 4.87
N LEU A 68 6.70 -0.15 4.08
CA LEU A 68 6.48 0.10 2.65
C LEU A 68 6.33 -1.19 1.84
N THR A 69 7.10 -2.24 2.15
CA THR A 69 6.90 -3.54 1.48
C THR A 69 5.53 -4.13 1.78
N PHE A 70 5.07 -4.02 3.02
CA PHE A 70 3.73 -4.46 3.40
C PHE A 70 2.64 -3.58 2.75
N LEU A 71 2.85 -2.27 2.70
CA LEU A 71 1.95 -1.34 2.01
C LEU A 71 1.78 -1.70 0.53
N GLY A 72 2.87 -2.07 -0.17
CA GLY A 72 2.80 -2.55 -1.55
C GLY A 72 1.89 -3.76 -1.73
N VAL A 73 1.92 -4.71 -0.80
CA VAL A 73 0.98 -5.85 -0.79
C VAL A 73 -0.45 -5.40 -0.49
N THR A 74 -0.63 -4.45 0.43
CA THR A 74 -1.95 -3.89 0.77
C THR A 74 -2.63 -3.27 -0.44
N TYR A 75 -1.90 -2.57 -1.32
CA TYR A 75 -2.42 -2.05 -2.58
C TYR A 75 -3.05 -3.14 -3.44
N SER A 76 -2.47 -4.34 -3.50
CA SER A 76 -3.02 -5.45 -4.27
C SER A 76 -4.36 -5.95 -3.71
N PHE A 77 -4.44 -6.16 -2.40
CA PHE A 77 -5.67 -6.62 -1.77
C PHE A 77 -6.79 -5.58 -1.87
N VAL A 78 -6.46 -4.31 -1.62
CA VAL A 78 -7.42 -3.20 -1.71
C VAL A 78 -7.92 -3.06 -3.15
N TYR A 79 -7.03 -3.15 -4.16
CA TYR A 79 -7.46 -3.11 -5.56
C TYR A 79 -8.42 -4.24 -5.91
N VAL A 80 -8.11 -5.48 -5.53
CA VAL A 80 -8.99 -6.63 -5.78
C VAL A 80 -10.36 -6.42 -5.11
N TYR A 81 -10.39 -5.92 -3.88
CA TYR A 81 -11.65 -5.62 -3.20
C TYR A 81 -12.45 -4.53 -3.92
N ILE A 82 -11.85 -3.38 -4.22
CA ILE A 82 -12.50 -2.25 -4.87
C ILE A 82 -12.99 -2.60 -6.28
N SER A 83 -12.15 -3.28 -7.06
CA SER A 83 -12.50 -3.67 -8.43
C SER A 83 -13.71 -4.61 -8.48
N ARG A 84 -13.79 -5.57 -7.56
CA ARG A 84 -14.92 -6.50 -7.45
C ARG A 84 -16.17 -5.82 -6.87
N ARG A 85 -16.02 -5.02 -5.81
CA ARG A 85 -17.13 -4.39 -5.09
C ARG A 85 -17.85 -3.34 -5.90
N TYR A 86 -17.09 -2.55 -6.66
CA TYR A 86 -17.62 -1.39 -7.44
C TYR A 86 -17.49 -1.57 -8.95
N ARG A 87 -17.08 -2.76 -9.43
CA ARG A 87 -16.84 -3.04 -10.86
C ARG A 87 -15.95 -1.98 -11.52
N SER A 88 -14.88 -1.62 -10.86
CA SER A 88 -13.98 -0.52 -11.19
C SER A 88 -12.62 -0.99 -11.66
N GLU A 89 -12.57 -1.94 -12.60
CA GLU A 89 -11.32 -2.54 -13.13
C GLU A 89 -10.40 -1.49 -13.78
N PHE A 90 -10.98 -0.38 -14.29
CA PHE A 90 -10.20 0.72 -14.88
C PHE A 90 -9.28 1.42 -13.88
N LEU A 91 -9.43 1.18 -12.58
CA LEU A 91 -8.55 1.69 -11.53
C LEU A 91 -7.20 0.95 -11.45
N GLY A 92 -7.07 -0.22 -12.09
CA GLY A 92 -5.85 -1.02 -12.05
C GLY A 92 -4.57 -0.23 -12.29
N PRO A 93 -4.45 0.57 -13.36
CA PRO A 93 -3.23 1.35 -13.62
C PRO A 93 -2.81 2.25 -12.45
N TYR A 94 -3.76 2.87 -11.77
CA TYR A 94 -3.47 3.77 -10.64
C TYR A 94 -2.88 3.01 -9.44
N PHE A 95 -3.45 1.86 -9.10
CA PHE A 95 -2.92 1.00 -8.04
C PHE A 95 -1.54 0.45 -8.38
N ILE A 96 -1.36 -0.04 -9.60
CA ILE A 96 -0.07 -0.58 -10.08
C ILE A 96 1.01 0.50 -10.07
N LEU A 97 0.69 1.73 -10.48
CA LEU A 97 1.62 2.86 -10.47
C LEU A 97 2.13 3.15 -9.04
N PHE A 98 1.22 3.20 -8.06
CA PHE A 98 1.63 3.40 -6.67
C PHE A 98 2.51 2.27 -6.15
N GLN A 99 2.20 1.02 -6.49
CA GLN A 99 3.04 -0.12 -6.13
C GLN A 99 4.45 -0.01 -6.73
N ALA A 100 4.54 0.40 -7.99
CA ALA A 100 5.83 0.61 -8.66
C ALA A 100 6.64 1.72 -7.96
N ILE A 101 6.01 2.84 -7.61
CA ILE A 101 6.64 3.96 -6.88
C ILE A 101 7.10 3.49 -5.49
N ILE A 102 6.24 2.80 -4.74
CA ILE A 102 6.56 2.28 -3.41
C ILE A 102 7.77 1.35 -3.47
N MET A 103 7.77 0.37 -4.39
CA MET A 103 8.87 -0.58 -4.49
C MET A 103 10.16 0.06 -4.99
N THR A 104 10.08 1.12 -5.77
CA THR A 104 11.24 1.97 -6.11
C THR A 104 11.79 2.67 -4.87
N GLY A 105 10.93 3.24 -4.03
CA GLY A 105 11.32 3.84 -2.76
C GLY A 105 11.98 2.82 -1.83
N VAL A 106 11.43 1.62 -1.73
CA VAL A 106 12.01 0.49 -0.97
C VAL A 106 13.41 0.15 -1.47
N PHE A 107 13.61 0.10 -2.78
CA PHE A 107 14.93 -0.16 -3.37
C PHE A 107 15.95 0.91 -2.98
N PHE A 108 15.60 2.19 -3.05
CA PHE A 108 16.51 3.28 -2.67
C PHE A 108 16.77 3.39 -1.16
N MET A 109 15.92 2.83 -0.32
CA MET A 109 16.19 2.77 1.13
C MET A 109 17.35 1.85 1.52
N GLY A 110 17.77 0.95 0.64
CA GLY A 110 18.96 0.11 0.82
C GLY A 110 18.87 -0.80 2.06
N LYS A 111 19.95 -0.94 2.77
CA LYS A 111 20.24 -1.93 3.82
C LYS A 111 19.37 -1.83 5.09
N THR A 112 18.15 -2.33 5.11
CA THR A 112 17.32 -2.18 6.32
C THR A 112 16.66 -3.44 6.82
N ALA A 113 17.13 -4.58 6.36
CA ALA A 113 16.65 -5.86 6.84
C ALA A 113 17.44 -6.44 8.01
N SER A 114 18.39 -5.67 8.59
CA SER A 114 19.07 -6.08 9.81
C SER A 114 18.08 -6.27 10.95
N ALA A 115 18.29 -7.33 11.74
CA ALA A 115 17.48 -7.65 12.91
C ALA A 115 17.39 -6.44 13.85
N TRP A 116 16.27 -5.77 13.86
CA TRP A 116 15.95 -4.74 14.82
C TRP A 116 15.38 -5.41 16.06
N THR A 117 15.85 -5.01 17.22
CA THR A 117 15.16 -5.36 18.45
C THR A 117 13.76 -4.75 18.42
N PHE A 118 12.74 -5.57 18.63
CA PHE A 118 11.34 -5.09 18.62
C PHE A 118 11.12 -4.09 19.76
N PRO A 119 10.90 -2.80 19.48
CA PRO A 119 10.78 -1.78 20.51
C PRO A 119 9.60 -2.08 21.45
N PRO A 120 9.74 -1.89 22.78
CA PRO A 120 8.66 -2.13 23.74
C PRO A 120 7.35 -1.40 23.40
N ALA A 121 7.43 -0.17 22.91
CA ALA A 121 6.25 0.61 22.53
C ALA A 121 5.43 -0.05 21.40
N LEU A 122 6.05 -0.83 20.53
CA LEU A 122 5.36 -1.52 19.41
C LEU A 122 4.75 -2.86 19.84
N GLN A 123 4.98 -3.33 21.07
CA GLN A 123 4.44 -4.60 21.61
C GLN A 123 2.99 -4.48 22.10
N SER A 124 2.33 -3.35 21.87
CA SER A 124 0.93 -3.14 22.23
C SER A 124 0.00 -3.88 21.28
N VAL A 125 -1.09 -4.42 21.82
CA VAL A 125 -2.15 -5.08 21.05
C VAL A 125 -2.87 -4.12 20.09
N TYR A 126 -2.80 -2.82 20.33
CA TYR A 126 -3.41 -1.77 19.50
C TYR A 126 -2.55 -1.38 18.31
N PHE A 127 -1.22 -1.60 18.36
CA PHE A 127 -0.29 -1.13 17.33
C PHE A 127 -0.55 -1.74 15.97
N ILE A 128 -0.65 -3.06 15.87
CA ILE A 128 -0.84 -3.77 14.59
C ILE A 128 -2.18 -3.38 13.93
N PRO A 129 -3.32 -3.42 14.62
CA PRO A 129 -4.59 -2.99 14.04
C PRO A 129 -4.61 -1.51 13.63
N HIS A 130 -3.94 -0.63 14.39
CA HIS A 130 -3.74 0.78 14.04
C HIS A 130 -3.03 0.93 12.69
N VAL A 131 -1.87 0.29 12.54
CA VAL A 131 -1.07 0.37 11.31
C VAL A 131 -1.83 -0.20 10.11
N LEU A 132 -2.46 -1.36 10.27
CA LEU A 132 -3.24 -2.00 9.19
C LEU A 132 -4.41 -1.12 8.74
N SER A 133 -5.12 -0.50 9.67
CA SER A 133 -6.23 0.41 9.37
C SER A 133 -5.75 1.61 8.56
N TYR A 134 -4.66 2.24 8.97
CA TYR A 134 -4.08 3.35 8.21
C TYR A 134 -3.52 2.91 6.86
N MET A 135 -2.90 1.74 6.72
CA MET A 135 -2.44 1.26 5.43
C MET A 135 -3.57 1.11 4.41
N ILE A 136 -4.72 0.57 4.83
CA ILE A 136 -5.90 0.47 3.97
C ILE A 136 -6.40 1.88 3.60
N SER A 137 -6.54 2.76 4.58
CA SER A 137 -7.00 4.13 4.36
C SER A 137 -6.07 4.90 3.44
N TYR A 138 -4.75 4.90 3.70
CA TYR A 138 -3.76 5.62 2.89
C TYR A 138 -3.71 5.10 1.45
N THR A 139 -3.83 3.79 1.24
CA THR A 139 -3.96 3.21 -0.10
C THR A 139 -5.13 3.83 -0.86
N LEU A 140 -6.30 3.87 -0.24
CA LEU A 140 -7.53 4.35 -0.86
C LEU A 140 -7.49 5.86 -1.10
N VAL A 141 -7.04 6.63 -0.11
CA VAL A 141 -6.97 8.10 -0.20
C VAL A 141 -5.90 8.56 -1.19
N ALA A 142 -4.74 7.90 -1.24
CA ALA A 142 -3.69 8.24 -2.20
C ALA A 142 -4.15 8.01 -3.65
N VAL A 143 -4.79 6.87 -3.92
CA VAL A 143 -5.36 6.60 -5.26
C VAL A 143 -6.50 7.59 -5.57
N ALA A 144 -7.37 7.90 -4.61
CA ALA A 144 -8.44 8.88 -4.78
C ALA A 144 -7.89 10.27 -5.12
N ALA A 145 -6.83 10.71 -4.44
CA ALA A 145 -6.18 11.99 -4.70
C ALA A 145 -5.61 12.07 -6.13
N LEU A 146 -4.92 11.03 -6.58
CA LEU A 146 -4.41 10.97 -7.95
C LEU A 146 -5.53 11.01 -8.98
N ILE A 147 -6.59 10.24 -8.78
CA ILE A 147 -7.76 10.22 -9.68
C ILE A 147 -8.46 11.57 -9.68
N CYS A 148 -8.59 12.22 -8.52
CA CYS A 148 -9.15 13.55 -8.40
C CYS A 148 -8.37 14.56 -9.25
N ILE A 149 -7.04 14.57 -9.16
CA ILE A 149 -6.18 15.43 -9.98
C ILE A 149 -6.40 15.17 -11.48
N ILE A 150 -6.41 13.90 -11.88
CA ILE A 150 -6.61 13.51 -13.28
C ILE A 150 -8.01 13.92 -13.78
N SER A 151 -9.04 13.86 -12.91
CA SER A 151 -10.41 14.21 -13.28
C SER A 151 -10.57 15.67 -13.73
N PHE A 152 -9.68 16.58 -13.29
CA PHE A 152 -9.68 17.97 -13.76
C PHE A 152 -9.37 18.11 -15.27
N PHE A 153 -8.62 17.15 -15.82
CA PHE A 153 -8.25 17.14 -17.25
C PHE A 153 -9.21 16.32 -18.11
N LEU A 154 -10.19 15.64 -17.51
CA LEU A 154 -11.17 14.81 -18.18
C LEU A 154 -12.48 15.59 -18.43
N LYS A 155 -13.26 15.14 -19.43
CA LYS A 155 -14.56 15.71 -19.79
C LYS A 155 -15.61 14.59 -19.97
N GLY A 156 -16.89 14.98 -19.90
CA GLY A 156 -18.02 14.10 -20.16
C GLY A 156 -18.07 12.87 -19.26
N GLU A 157 -18.43 11.72 -19.83
CA GLU A 157 -18.62 10.47 -19.10
C GLU A 157 -17.37 9.96 -18.38
N ASN A 158 -16.19 10.19 -18.97
CA ASN A 158 -14.93 9.81 -18.34
C ASN A 158 -14.69 10.57 -17.04
N LYS A 159 -14.97 11.87 -17.00
CA LYS A 159 -14.89 12.68 -15.79
C LYS A 159 -15.83 12.12 -14.71
N LEU A 160 -17.11 11.96 -15.06
CA LEU A 160 -18.11 11.45 -14.11
C LEU A 160 -17.74 10.05 -13.54
N ARG A 161 -17.18 9.18 -14.39
CA ARG A 161 -16.69 7.85 -13.97
C ARG A 161 -15.55 7.95 -12.93
N HIS A 162 -14.61 8.87 -13.13
CA HIS A 162 -13.51 9.09 -12.20
C HIS A 162 -13.99 9.73 -10.90
N GLU A 163 -14.87 10.71 -10.95
CA GLU A 163 -15.47 11.33 -9.76
C GLU A 163 -16.25 10.32 -8.90
N LYS A 164 -17.03 9.43 -9.53
CA LYS A 164 -17.70 8.32 -8.82
C LYS A 164 -16.68 7.37 -8.16
N ALA A 165 -15.57 7.10 -8.83
CA ALA A 165 -14.51 6.26 -8.26
C ALA A 165 -13.87 6.94 -7.04
N VAL A 166 -13.57 8.24 -7.10
CA VAL A 166 -13.09 9.02 -5.94
C VAL A 166 -14.05 8.88 -4.77
N TYR A 167 -15.34 9.08 -5.00
CA TYR A 167 -16.36 8.90 -3.96
C TYR A 167 -16.31 7.52 -3.31
N HIS A 168 -16.26 6.44 -4.12
CA HIS A 168 -16.19 5.07 -3.59
C HIS A 168 -14.90 4.79 -2.81
N LEU A 169 -13.78 5.31 -3.26
CA LEU A 169 -12.51 5.15 -2.57
C LEU A 169 -12.52 5.88 -1.22
N VAL A 170 -13.00 7.12 -1.19
CA VAL A 170 -13.05 7.93 0.04
C VAL A 170 -14.04 7.33 1.05
N ILE A 171 -15.26 6.99 0.63
CA ILE A 171 -16.26 6.42 1.55
C ILE A 171 -15.84 5.06 2.11
N THR A 172 -15.04 4.30 1.35
CA THR A 172 -14.46 3.04 1.84
C THR A 172 -13.25 3.28 2.76
N GLY A 173 -12.40 4.26 2.44
CA GLY A 173 -11.17 4.55 3.20
C GLY A 173 -11.41 5.29 4.51
N PHE A 174 -12.42 6.16 4.56
CA PHE A 174 -12.69 7.00 5.73
C PHE A 174 -12.96 6.22 7.03
N PRO A 175 -13.79 5.15 7.04
CA PRO A 175 -13.96 4.35 8.26
C PRO A 175 -12.66 3.74 8.78
N PHE A 176 -11.76 3.30 7.89
CA PHE A 176 -10.45 2.78 8.29
C PHE A 176 -9.54 3.88 8.85
N MET A 177 -9.64 5.12 8.33
CA MET A 177 -8.90 6.25 8.88
C MET A 177 -9.36 6.57 10.30
N VAL A 178 -10.66 6.63 10.54
CA VAL A 178 -11.25 6.87 11.87
C VAL A 178 -10.87 5.75 12.84
N LEU A 179 -10.98 4.49 12.40
CA LEU A 179 -10.58 3.34 13.20
C LEU A 179 -9.07 3.38 13.53
N GLY A 180 -8.24 3.71 12.55
CA GLY A 180 -6.80 3.87 12.74
C GLY A 180 -6.48 4.95 13.76
N MET A 181 -7.11 6.12 13.68
CA MET A 181 -6.95 7.21 14.64
C MET A 181 -7.34 6.77 16.06
N PHE A 182 -8.49 6.12 16.21
CA PHE A 182 -8.97 5.64 17.51
C PHE A 182 -8.03 4.59 18.13
N LEU A 183 -7.61 3.61 17.33
CA LEU A 183 -6.65 2.59 17.78
C LEU A 183 -5.27 3.19 18.10
N GLY A 184 -4.85 4.23 17.38
CA GLY A 184 -3.63 4.97 17.65
C GLY A 184 -3.70 5.73 18.96
N ALA A 185 -4.84 6.35 19.29
CA ALA A 185 -5.05 7.01 20.58
C ALA A 185 -5.00 6.02 21.75
N LEU A 186 -5.63 4.85 21.61
CA LEU A 186 -5.53 3.77 22.59
C LEU A 186 -4.10 3.26 22.76
N TRP A 187 -3.38 3.11 21.65
CA TRP A 187 -1.96 2.74 21.67
C TRP A 187 -1.12 3.80 22.38
N ALA A 188 -1.31 5.08 22.06
CA ALA A 188 -0.61 6.19 22.68
C ALA A 188 -0.85 6.22 24.20
N ASN A 189 -2.09 6.06 24.63
CA ASN A 189 -2.42 6.00 26.06
C ASN A 189 -1.77 4.80 26.75
N ALA A 190 -1.73 3.64 26.11
CA ALA A 190 -1.11 2.44 26.67
C ALA A 190 0.42 2.57 26.81
N CYS A 191 1.08 3.31 25.91
CA CYS A 191 2.54 3.46 25.88
C CYS A 191 3.05 4.66 26.65
N TRP A 192 2.30 5.78 26.64
CA TRP A 192 2.75 7.10 27.17
C TRP A 192 1.79 7.71 28.19
N GLY A 193 0.65 7.07 28.45
CA GLY A 193 -0.32 7.54 29.45
C GLY A 193 -1.21 8.69 28.99
N ASN A 194 -1.13 9.09 27.72
CA ASN A 194 -1.94 10.15 27.12
C ASN A 194 -2.51 9.70 25.78
N PHE A 195 -3.77 10.04 25.51
CA PHE A 195 -4.41 9.72 24.23
C PHE A 195 -3.91 10.58 23.07
N TRP A 196 -3.42 11.81 23.38
CA TRP A 196 -2.98 12.81 22.41
C TRP A 196 -1.98 13.78 23.04
N SER A 197 -0.88 14.10 22.39
CA SER A 197 0.19 14.94 22.96
C SER A 197 0.64 16.11 22.09
N TRP A 198 0.04 16.36 20.94
CA TRP A 198 0.41 17.44 20.01
C TRP A 198 1.88 17.39 19.58
N ASP A 199 2.43 16.21 19.44
CA ASP A 199 3.77 16.03 18.89
C ASP A 199 3.74 15.92 17.33
N LEU A 200 4.94 15.89 16.71
CA LEU A 200 5.07 15.81 15.25
C LEU A 200 4.48 14.52 14.63
N LYS A 201 4.06 13.55 15.42
CA LYS A 201 3.45 12.30 14.94
C LYS A 201 1.93 12.36 14.91
N GLU A 202 1.35 13.26 15.63
CA GLU A 202 -0.09 13.51 15.76
C GLU A 202 -0.55 14.73 14.97
#